data_3104c9d0675ed6c1642d8e7ffa4206f6
#
_entry.id   3104c9d0675ed6c1642d8e7ffa4206f6
#
_cell.length_a   1.000
_cell.length_b   1.000
_cell.length_c   1.000
_cell.angle_alpha   90.00
_cell.angle_beta   90.00
_cell.angle_gamma   90.00
#
_symmetry.space_group_name_H-M   'P 1'
#
loop_
_entity.id
_entity.type
_entity.pdbx_description
1 polymer ?
#
loop_
_entity_poly.entity_id
_entity_poly.type
_entity_poly.pdbx_seq_one_letter_code
_entity_poly.pdbx_strand_id
1 'polypeptide(L)'
;MRGDLLTLGLVSALGLVSKLTRRRDSTMALSGPYARGAALARMGSMALSDRCPEPTRNIELNTKNRDRAIRMFDYGPPNPSQPSEWFWKKLAKRWSVNPGPEQIKEVKSMRCGNCGVFDVSPAMKACMPRTYEPDAYEAAAMASGAVLGYCWAHSFKCASTRTCATWVQGPAISSDARSPMSSGK
;
A
#
# COMPACT_ATOMS: atom_id res chain seq x y z
N MET A 1 14.55 60.92 -13.07
CA MET A 1 15.00 61.40 -11.75
C MET A 1 15.51 60.14 -11.05
N ARG A 2 16.83 59.99 -11.08
CA ARG A 2 17.77 60.06 -9.92
C ARG A 2 17.38 59.00 -8.90
N GLY A 3 18.18 58.02 -8.59
CA GLY A 3 19.62 57.85 -8.31
C GLY A 3 19.64 57.04 -7.05
N ASP A 4 20.47 56.22 -6.76
CA ASP A 4 21.86 55.99 -6.36
C ASP A 4 21.92 54.55 -5.84
N LEU A 5 22.76 53.69 -6.30
CA LEU A 5 24.19 53.43 -6.09
C LEU A 5 24.65 53.37 -4.63
N LEU A 6 25.47 52.34 -4.39
CA LEU A 6 26.47 52.10 -3.34
C LEU A 6 25.98 51.13 -2.25
N THR A 7 26.72 50.06 -1.82
CA THR A 7 28.18 49.91 -1.75
C THR A 7 28.57 48.46 -1.54
N LEU A 8 29.72 48.13 -2.10
CA LEU A 8 30.56 46.98 -1.85
C LEU A 8 30.86 46.74 -0.37
N GLY A 9 30.93 45.49 0.03
CA GLY A 9 31.53 45.04 1.27
C GLY A 9 32.22 43.68 1.05
N LEU A 10 33.43 43.72 0.49
CA LEU A 10 34.41 42.61 0.54
C LEU A 10 34.88 42.45 1.96
N VAL A 11 34.70 41.31 2.56
CA VAL A 11 35.48 40.87 3.72
C VAL A 11 36.11 39.53 3.40
N SER A 12 37.37 39.56 3.07
CA SER A 12 38.30 38.44 3.11
C SER A 12 38.52 38.01 4.56
N ALA A 13 38.36 36.75 4.84
CA ALA A 13 38.92 36.15 6.04
C ALA A 13 39.60 34.83 5.70
N LEU A 14 40.87 34.91 5.80
CA LEU A 14 41.91 33.90 5.72
C LEU A 14 41.65 32.67 6.62
N GLY A 15 41.90 31.54 6.07
CA GLY A 15 42.70 30.42 6.52
C GLY A 15 42.60 29.96 7.97
N LEU A 16 42.02 28.78 8.13
CA LEU A 16 42.44 27.85 9.19
C LEU A 16 42.39 26.43 8.63
N VAL A 17 43.54 25.95 8.17
CA VAL A 17 43.80 24.55 7.87
C VAL A 17 43.90 23.81 9.20
N SER A 18 42.82 23.24 9.65
CA SER A 18 42.84 22.30 10.76
C SER A 18 43.32 20.94 10.24
N LYS A 19 44.53 20.61 10.59
CA LYS A 19 45.07 19.23 10.50
C LYS A 19 44.17 18.30 11.34
N LEU A 20 43.27 17.64 10.72
CA LEU A 20 42.55 16.50 11.32
C LEU A 20 43.54 15.33 11.42
N THR A 21 44.10 15.17 12.60
CA THR A 21 44.78 13.95 13.04
C THR A 21 43.83 12.77 12.88
N ARG A 22 44.21 11.89 11.99
CA ARG A 22 43.58 10.57 11.79
C ARG A 22 43.72 9.79 13.09
N ARG A 23 42.69 9.83 13.94
CA ARG A 23 42.52 8.85 15.03
C ARG A 23 42.27 7.50 14.33
N ARG A 24 43.20 6.58 14.50
CA ARG A 24 42.97 5.16 14.29
C ARG A 24 41.91 4.74 15.30
N ASP A 25 40.67 4.65 14.89
CA ASP A 25 39.67 3.93 15.65
C ASP A 25 40.04 2.46 15.61
N SER A 26 40.64 2.03 16.70
CA SER A 26 40.72 0.61 17.03
C SER A 26 39.31 0.13 17.23
N THR A 27 38.73 -0.49 16.20
CA THR A 27 37.52 -1.28 16.30
C THR A 27 37.80 -2.45 17.24
N MET A 28 37.58 -2.22 18.55
CA MET A 28 37.42 -3.32 19.49
C MET A 28 36.21 -4.13 18.99
N ALA A 29 36.47 -5.30 18.43
CA ALA A 29 35.48 -6.28 18.16
C ALA A 29 34.79 -6.64 19.48
N LEU A 30 33.59 -6.11 19.71
CA LEU A 30 32.75 -6.50 20.81
C LEU A 30 32.26 -7.93 20.56
N SER A 31 33.08 -8.90 21.00
CA SER A 31 32.73 -10.30 21.09
C SER A 31 31.92 -10.57 22.37
N GLY A 32 30.72 -9.97 22.48
CA GLY A 32 29.83 -10.16 23.61
C GLY A 32 28.45 -10.63 23.18
N PRO A 33 27.63 -11.15 24.09
CA PRO A 33 26.27 -11.63 23.78
C PRO A 33 25.38 -10.58 23.12
N TYR A 34 25.70 -9.28 23.27
CA TYR A 34 25.00 -8.17 22.62
C TYR A 34 25.18 -8.08 21.10
N ALA A 35 26.33 -8.59 20.57
CA ALA A 35 26.57 -8.63 19.12
C ALA A 35 25.63 -9.61 18.38
N ARG A 36 25.24 -10.69 19.07
CA ARG A 36 24.30 -11.68 18.51
C ARG A 36 22.87 -11.15 18.46
N GLY A 37 22.46 -10.33 19.44
CA GLY A 37 21.15 -9.70 19.47
C GLY A 37 20.93 -8.70 18.33
N ALA A 38 21.95 -7.89 18.00
CA ALA A 38 21.89 -6.92 16.90
C ALA A 38 21.86 -7.59 15.52
N ALA A 39 22.56 -8.72 15.36
CA ALA A 39 22.52 -9.50 14.12
C ALA A 39 21.16 -10.19 13.93
N LEU A 40 20.59 -10.74 14.97
CA LEU A 40 19.26 -11.37 14.94
C LEU A 40 18.14 -10.33 14.67
N ALA A 41 18.26 -9.13 15.23
CA ALA A 41 17.31 -8.04 14.97
C ALA A 41 17.37 -7.57 13.51
N ARG A 42 18.57 -7.53 12.91
CA ARG A 42 18.73 -7.21 11.48
C ARG A 42 18.19 -8.33 10.57
N MET A 43 18.39 -9.59 10.94
CA MET A 43 17.82 -10.72 10.21
C MET A 43 16.30 -10.74 10.29
N GLY A 44 15.71 -10.39 11.44
CA GLY A 44 14.25 -10.28 11.59
C GLY A 44 13.63 -9.16 10.75
N SER A 45 14.30 -8.02 10.62
CA SER A 45 13.80 -6.88 9.83
C SER A 45 13.93 -7.12 8.30
N MET A 46 14.97 -7.80 7.85
CA MET A 46 15.10 -8.21 6.45
C MET A 46 14.05 -9.28 6.07
N ALA A 47 13.75 -10.22 6.99
CA ALA A 47 12.75 -11.26 6.76
C ALA A 47 11.31 -10.71 6.60
N LEU A 48 11.01 -9.52 7.13
CA LEU A 48 9.68 -8.90 6.94
C LEU A 48 9.52 -8.33 5.52
N SER A 49 10.55 -7.68 4.98
CA SER A 49 10.53 -7.13 3.62
C SER A 49 10.43 -8.22 2.55
N ASP A 50 11.02 -9.40 2.81
CA ASP A 50 11.00 -10.53 1.86
C ASP A 50 9.65 -11.27 1.82
N ARG A 51 8.81 -11.05 2.82
CA ARG A 51 7.46 -11.64 2.89
C ARG A 51 6.38 -10.82 2.20
N CYS A 52 6.69 -9.59 1.80
CA CYS A 52 5.72 -8.74 1.15
C CYS A 52 5.37 -9.27 -0.24
N PRO A 53 4.08 -9.39 -0.59
CA PRO A 53 3.68 -9.76 -1.93
C PRO A 53 4.30 -8.82 -2.97
N GLU A 54 4.83 -9.37 -4.05
CA GLU A 54 5.52 -8.60 -5.10
C GLU A 54 4.69 -7.41 -5.62
N PRO A 55 3.37 -7.54 -5.89
CA PRO A 55 2.57 -6.43 -6.38
C PRO A 55 2.50 -5.23 -5.43
N THR A 56 2.83 -5.39 -4.15
CA THR A 56 2.87 -4.24 -3.22
C THR A 56 4.01 -3.28 -3.53
N ARG A 57 5.06 -3.75 -4.19
CA ARG A 57 6.28 -3.00 -4.53
C ARG A 57 6.50 -2.86 -6.05
N ASN A 58 5.81 -3.65 -6.85
CA ASN A 58 5.89 -3.66 -8.31
C ASN A 58 4.62 -3.03 -8.90
N ILE A 59 4.72 -1.76 -9.32
CA ILE A 59 3.58 -0.98 -9.84
C ILE A 59 3.03 -1.60 -11.12
N GLU A 60 3.89 -2.07 -12.01
CA GLU A 60 3.48 -2.67 -13.28
C GLU A 60 2.68 -3.96 -13.03
N LEU A 61 3.17 -4.85 -12.18
CA LEU A 61 2.49 -6.07 -11.82
C LEU A 61 1.17 -5.79 -11.10
N ASN A 62 1.15 -4.81 -10.20
CA ASN A 62 -0.07 -4.37 -9.52
C ASN A 62 -1.13 -3.89 -10.51
N THR A 63 -0.73 -3.05 -11.48
CA THR A 63 -1.62 -2.52 -12.53
C THR A 63 -2.14 -3.64 -13.41
N LYS A 64 -1.29 -4.54 -13.87
CA LYS A 64 -1.68 -5.71 -14.68
C LYS A 64 -2.71 -6.59 -13.97
N ASN A 65 -2.49 -6.86 -12.68
CA ASN A 65 -3.40 -7.67 -11.87
C ASN A 65 -4.74 -6.96 -11.64
N ARG A 66 -4.72 -5.65 -11.37
CA ARG A 66 -5.92 -4.82 -11.27
C ARG A 66 -6.72 -4.83 -12.57
N ASP A 67 -6.08 -4.59 -13.70
CA ASP A 67 -6.73 -4.54 -15.01
C ASP A 67 -7.33 -5.90 -15.39
N ARG A 68 -6.67 -6.99 -15.00
CA ARG A 68 -7.24 -8.34 -15.11
C ARG A 68 -8.50 -8.47 -14.24
N ALA A 69 -8.47 -7.98 -13.00
CA ALA A 69 -9.62 -8.03 -12.11
C ALA A 69 -10.80 -7.20 -12.66
N ILE A 70 -10.55 -6.04 -13.26
CA ILE A 70 -11.57 -5.23 -13.93
C ILE A 70 -12.20 -6.01 -15.08
N ARG A 71 -11.40 -6.57 -15.98
CA ARG A 71 -11.90 -7.23 -17.19
C ARG A 71 -12.63 -8.53 -16.91
N MET A 72 -12.09 -9.36 -16.01
CA MET A 72 -12.57 -10.73 -15.82
C MET A 72 -13.54 -10.90 -14.65
N PHE A 73 -13.43 -10.05 -13.65
CA PHE A 73 -14.14 -10.20 -12.38
C PHE A 73 -14.94 -8.96 -12.00
N ASP A 74 -15.15 -8.04 -12.95
CA ASP A 74 -15.96 -6.84 -12.75
C ASP A 74 -15.50 -6.01 -11.51
N TYR A 75 -14.18 -5.88 -11.29
CA TYR A 75 -13.67 -5.06 -10.19
C TYR A 75 -14.01 -3.57 -10.42
N GLY A 76 -14.68 -2.95 -9.47
CA GLY A 76 -15.15 -1.55 -9.52
C GLY A 76 -16.32 -1.34 -8.56
N PRO A 77 -17.14 -0.30 -8.72
CA PRO A 77 -16.72 1.08 -8.90
C PRO A 77 -16.17 1.67 -7.59
N PRO A 78 -15.52 2.83 -7.59
CA PRO A 78 -14.89 3.37 -6.37
C PRO A 78 -15.90 3.79 -5.31
N ASN A 79 -17.05 4.31 -5.72
CA ASN A 79 -18.05 4.86 -4.82
C ASN A 79 -19.43 4.21 -5.07
N PRO A 80 -20.10 3.68 -4.02
CA PRO A 80 -21.46 3.15 -4.15
C PRO A 80 -22.51 4.16 -4.58
N SER A 81 -22.31 5.45 -4.28
CA SER A 81 -23.24 6.52 -4.62
C SER A 81 -23.06 7.07 -6.03
N GLN A 82 -22.02 6.66 -6.76
CA GLN A 82 -21.91 7.05 -8.16
C GLN A 82 -23.00 6.38 -8.99
N PRO A 83 -23.58 7.09 -9.98
CA PRO A 83 -24.59 6.53 -10.87
C PRO A 83 -23.96 5.45 -11.76
N SER A 84 -23.99 4.23 -11.31
CA SER A 84 -23.38 3.06 -11.96
C SER A 84 -24.36 1.89 -12.00
N GLU A 85 -25.64 2.18 -12.23
CA GLU A 85 -26.69 1.15 -12.20
C GLU A 85 -26.42 0.00 -13.17
N TRP A 86 -25.82 0.28 -14.34
CA TRP A 86 -25.40 -0.75 -15.29
C TRP A 86 -24.37 -1.72 -14.68
N PHE A 87 -23.43 -1.18 -13.89
CA PHE A 87 -22.42 -1.98 -13.22
C PHE A 87 -23.05 -2.90 -12.16
N TRP A 88 -23.95 -2.36 -11.35
CA TRP A 88 -24.61 -3.14 -10.31
C TRP A 88 -25.50 -4.23 -10.88
N LYS A 89 -26.23 -3.92 -11.92
CA LYS A 89 -27.03 -4.90 -12.67
C LYS A 89 -26.14 -5.98 -13.28
N LYS A 90 -25.02 -5.61 -13.87
CA LYS A 90 -24.05 -6.55 -14.44
C LYS A 90 -23.46 -7.47 -13.34
N LEU A 91 -23.04 -6.89 -12.22
CA LEU A 91 -22.48 -7.66 -11.10
C LEU A 91 -23.52 -8.59 -10.50
N ALA A 92 -24.75 -8.13 -10.29
CA ALA A 92 -25.82 -8.95 -9.74
C ALA A 92 -26.15 -10.17 -10.63
N LYS A 93 -26.02 -10.05 -11.95
CA LYS A 93 -26.16 -11.17 -12.89
C LYS A 93 -25.12 -12.27 -12.71
N ARG A 94 -24.00 -12.00 -12.05
CA ARG A 94 -23.02 -13.05 -11.69
C ARG A 94 -23.54 -14.00 -10.61
N TRP A 95 -24.50 -13.52 -9.82
CA TRP A 95 -25.05 -14.25 -8.67
C TRP A 95 -26.49 -14.71 -8.88
N SER A 96 -27.21 -14.09 -9.83
CA SER A 96 -28.58 -14.41 -10.18
C SER A 96 -28.85 -14.18 -11.66
N VAL A 97 -29.61 -15.07 -12.29
CA VAL A 97 -29.96 -14.96 -13.72
C VAL A 97 -30.78 -13.69 -14.01
N ASN A 98 -31.76 -13.40 -13.16
CA ASN A 98 -32.65 -12.25 -13.28
C ASN A 98 -32.63 -11.44 -11.96
N PRO A 99 -31.61 -10.58 -11.73
CA PRO A 99 -31.53 -9.85 -10.49
C PRO A 99 -32.62 -8.77 -10.39
N GLY A 100 -33.42 -8.87 -9.35
CA GLY A 100 -34.37 -7.84 -8.97
C GLY A 100 -33.71 -6.74 -8.09
N PRO A 101 -34.51 -5.76 -7.59
CA PRO A 101 -33.99 -4.69 -6.76
C PRO A 101 -33.26 -5.14 -5.50
N GLU A 102 -33.71 -6.22 -4.86
CA GLU A 102 -33.09 -6.73 -3.63
C GLU A 102 -31.72 -7.33 -3.91
N GLN A 103 -31.54 -8.12 -5.00
CA GLN A 103 -30.23 -8.65 -5.39
C GLN A 103 -29.26 -7.51 -5.76
N ILE A 104 -29.76 -6.46 -6.39
CA ILE A 104 -28.92 -5.28 -6.69
C ILE A 104 -28.50 -4.58 -5.39
N LYS A 105 -29.41 -4.45 -4.41
CA LYS A 105 -29.10 -3.90 -3.10
C LYS A 105 -28.07 -4.76 -2.35
N GLU A 106 -28.21 -6.07 -2.40
CA GLU A 106 -27.28 -7.01 -1.80
C GLU A 106 -25.88 -6.85 -2.38
N VAL A 107 -25.70 -6.89 -3.71
CA VAL A 107 -24.37 -6.71 -4.31
C VAL A 107 -23.79 -5.32 -4.06
N LYS A 108 -24.60 -4.30 -3.87
CA LYS A 108 -24.15 -2.97 -3.43
C LYS A 108 -23.54 -2.99 -2.02
N SER A 109 -23.92 -3.93 -1.17
CA SER A 109 -23.33 -4.10 0.17
C SER A 109 -22.04 -4.90 0.17
N MET A 110 -21.77 -5.70 -0.87
CA MET A 110 -20.55 -6.50 -1.02
C MET A 110 -19.37 -5.58 -1.36
N ARG A 111 -18.46 -5.39 -0.41
CA ARG A 111 -17.30 -4.48 -0.55
C ARG A 111 -16.01 -5.20 -0.19
N CYS A 112 -14.90 -4.74 -0.74
CA CYS A 112 -13.58 -5.23 -0.29
C CYS A 112 -13.43 -5.05 1.22
N GLY A 113 -13.91 -3.95 1.79
CA GLY A 113 -13.84 -3.69 3.24
C GLY A 113 -14.58 -4.70 4.13
N ASN A 114 -15.50 -5.50 3.58
CA ASN A 114 -16.16 -6.62 4.26
C ASN A 114 -15.93 -7.96 3.53
N CYS A 115 -14.81 -8.08 2.85
CA CYS A 115 -14.42 -9.28 2.11
C CYS A 115 -13.35 -10.07 2.88
N GLY A 116 -13.57 -11.37 3.04
CA GLY A 116 -12.69 -12.25 3.80
C GLY A 116 -11.27 -12.44 3.22
N VAL A 117 -11.02 -11.98 1.99
CA VAL A 117 -9.70 -12.02 1.34
C VAL A 117 -9.07 -10.63 1.15
N PHE A 118 -9.66 -9.61 1.75
CA PHE A 118 -9.12 -8.26 1.78
C PHE A 118 -8.27 -8.04 3.03
N ASP A 119 -6.99 -7.74 2.86
CA ASP A 119 -6.01 -7.65 3.94
C ASP A 119 -5.61 -6.20 4.23
N VAL A 120 -5.90 -5.76 5.43
CA VAL A 120 -5.53 -4.47 6.03
C VAL A 120 -4.76 -4.67 7.33
N SER A 121 -4.18 -5.85 7.56
CA SER A 121 -3.37 -6.14 8.73
C SER A 121 -2.18 -5.18 8.86
N PRO A 122 -1.62 -4.97 10.06
CA PRO A 122 -0.43 -4.16 10.26
C PRO A 122 0.74 -4.59 9.39
N ALA A 123 1.00 -5.90 9.27
CA ALA A 123 2.06 -6.44 8.42
C ALA A 123 1.84 -6.11 6.93
N MET A 124 0.61 -6.27 6.43
CA MET A 124 0.29 -5.92 5.05
C MET A 124 0.42 -4.42 4.81
N LYS A 125 -0.05 -3.57 5.71
CA LYS A 125 0.11 -2.10 5.62
C LYS A 125 1.58 -1.69 5.60
N ALA A 126 2.44 -2.38 6.34
CA ALA A 126 3.89 -2.14 6.33
C ALA A 126 4.54 -2.49 4.97
N CYS A 127 3.94 -3.38 4.19
CA CYS A 127 4.38 -3.73 2.83
C CYS A 127 4.00 -2.68 1.77
N MET A 128 3.05 -1.79 2.08
CA MET A 128 2.64 -0.74 1.14
C MET A 128 3.53 0.49 1.34
N PRO A 129 4.32 0.91 0.34
CA PRO A 129 5.19 2.09 0.47
C PRO A 129 4.36 3.32 0.81
N ARG A 130 4.86 4.16 1.73
CA ARG A 130 4.23 5.45 2.07
C ARG A 130 4.26 6.44 0.91
N THR A 131 5.18 6.26 -0.01
CA THR A 131 5.38 7.07 -1.22
C THR A 131 4.60 6.54 -2.43
N TYR A 132 3.72 5.56 -2.22
CA TYR A 132 2.89 5.06 -3.28
C TYR A 132 1.90 6.14 -3.71
N GLU A 133 2.10 6.67 -4.89
CA GLU A 133 1.08 7.48 -5.54
C GLU A 133 0.01 6.53 -6.12
N PRO A 134 -1.22 6.59 -5.59
CA PRO A 134 -2.30 5.81 -6.15
C PRO A 134 -2.56 6.32 -7.57
N ASP A 135 -2.87 5.42 -8.48
CA ASP A 135 -3.38 5.87 -9.77
C ASP A 135 -4.69 6.66 -9.59
N ALA A 136 -5.13 7.36 -10.62
CA ALA A 136 -6.32 8.22 -10.54
C ALA A 136 -7.57 7.46 -10.06
N TYR A 137 -7.65 6.17 -10.36
CA TYR A 137 -8.74 5.30 -9.95
C TYR A 137 -8.70 5.00 -8.43
N GLU A 138 -7.54 4.70 -7.88
CA GLU A 138 -7.35 4.47 -6.44
C GLU A 138 -7.41 5.78 -5.66
N ALA A 139 -6.86 6.87 -6.19
CA ALA A 139 -6.94 8.20 -5.58
C ALA A 139 -8.40 8.65 -5.39
N ALA A 140 -9.26 8.46 -6.38
CA ALA A 140 -10.68 8.77 -6.28
C ALA A 140 -11.38 7.93 -5.19
N ALA A 141 -11.02 6.65 -5.05
CA ALA A 141 -11.56 5.80 -4.01
C ALA A 141 -11.10 6.26 -2.61
N MET A 142 -9.84 6.62 -2.46
CA MET A 142 -9.28 7.11 -1.18
C MET A 142 -9.87 8.46 -0.79
N ALA A 143 -10.09 9.37 -1.73
CA ALA A 143 -10.75 10.66 -1.48
C ALA A 143 -12.18 10.49 -0.93
N SER A 144 -12.83 9.35 -1.17
CA SER A 144 -14.14 8.99 -0.60
C SER A 144 -14.06 8.30 0.78
N GLY A 145 -12.91 8.33 1.45
CA GLY A 145 -12.70 7.70 2.75
C GLY A 145 -12.39 6.20 2.70
N ALA A 146 -12.04 5.66 1.55
CA ALA A 146 -11.66 4.27 1.43
C ALA A 146 -10.31 3.97 2.10
N VAL A 147 -10.18 2.76 2.62
CA VAL A 147 -8.92 2.22 3.13
C VAL A 147 -8.25 1.41 2.02
N LEU A 148 -6.96 1.67 1.79
CA LEU A 148 -6.15 0.84 0.90
C LEU A 148 -5.75 -0.44 1.62
N GLY A 149 -5.93 -1.58 0.95
CA GLY A 149 -5.55 -2.91 1.42
C GLY A 149 -5.10 -3.78 0.26
N TYR A 150 -4.88 -5.06 0.53
CA TYR A 150 -4.44 -6.04 -0.45
C TYR A 150 -5.49 -7.11 -0.69
N CYS A 151 -5.75 -7.44 -1.95
CA CYS A 151 -6.64 -8.53 -2.34
C CYS A 151 -5.84 -9.81 -2.61
N TRP A 152 -5.98 -10.82 -1.76
CA TRP A 152 -5.31 -12.11 -1.94
C TRP A 152 -5.85 -12.91 -3.13
N ALA A 153 -7.13 -12.74 -3.47
CA ALA A 153 -7.74 -13.45 -4.60
C ALA A 153 -7.18 -13.00 -5.96
N HIS A 154 -6.83 -11.73 -6.08
CA HIS A 154 -6.37 -11.15 -7.35
C HIS A 154 -4.96 -10.58 -7.30
N SER A 155 -4.29 -10.67 -6.16
CA SER A 155 -2.89 -10.26 -5.95
C SER A 155 -2.62 -8.81 -6.38
N PHE A 156 -3.39 -7.84 -5.84
CA PHE A 156 -3.14 -6.42 -6.08
C PHE A 156 -3.68 -5.54 -4.93
N LYS A 157 -3.21 -4.30 -4.91
CA LYS A 157 -3.69 -3.28 -3.96
C LYS A 157 -5.06 -2.78 -4.38
N CYS A 158 -6.04 -2.83 -3.49
CA CYS A 158 -7.41 -2.40 -3.76
C CYS A 158 -7.98 -1.55 -2.62
N ALA A 159 -9.01 -0.77 -2.94
CA ALA A 159 -9.68 0.09 -1.98
C ALA A 159 -10.90 -0.60 -1.36
N SER A 160 -11.14 -0.37 -0.08
CA SER A 160 -12.22 -0.99 0.70
C SER A 160 -13.63 -0.73 0.14
N THR A 161 -13.85 0.37 -0.59
CA THR A 161 -15.13 0.74 -1.20
C THR A 161 -15.44 0.04 -2.51
N ARG A 162 -14.46 -0.70 -3.07
CA ARG A 162 -14.63 -1.48 -4.29
C ARG A 162 -15.32 -2.81 -4.05
N THR A 163 -15.66 -3.49 -5.12
CA THR A 163 -16.21 -4.84 -5.13
C THR A 163 -15.78 -5.60 -6.38
N CYS A 164 -16.03 -6.90 -6.43
CA CYS A 164 -15.81 -7.74 -7.61
C CYS A 164 -16.69 -8.99 -7.55
N ALA A 165 -16.76 -9.71 -8.66
CA ALA A 165 -17.55 -10.95 -8.77
C ALA A 165 -17.01 -12.12 -7.93
N THR A 166 -15.82 -12.00 -7.34
CA THR A 166 -15.20 -13.00 -6.45
C THR A 166 -15.24 -12.59 -4.99
N TRP A 167 -16.15 -11.68 -4.62
CA TRP A 167 -16.32 -11.29 -3.22
C TRP A 167 -16.62 -12.50 -2.34
N VAL A 168 -15.94 -12.57 -1.19
CA VAL A 168 -16.07 -13.64 -0.19
C VAL A 168 -16.62 -13.03 1.08
N GLN A 169 -17.76 -13.55 1.56
CA GLN A 169 -18.34 -13.08 2.81
C GLN A 169 -17.39 -13.27 3.98
N GLY A 170 -17.19 -12.21 4.76
CA GLY A 170 -16.38 -12.25 5.98
C GLY A 170 -15.82 -10.89 6.32
N PRO A 171 -15.39 -10.69 7.57
CA PRO A 171 -14.69 -9.47 7.90
C PRO A 171 -13.33 -9.43 7.20
N ALA A 172 -12.90 -8.24 6.79
CA ALA A 172 -11.55 -8.00 6.30
C ALA A 172 -10.49 -8.57 7.27
N ILE A 173 -9.35 -8.98 6.73
CA ILE A 173 -8.20 -9.44 7.53
C ILE A 173 -7.57 -8.21 8.17
N SER A 174 -7.76 -8.02 9.48
CA SER A 174 -7.29 -6.85 10.23
C SER A 174 -6.19 -7.16 11.23
N SER A 175 -5.82 -8.43 11.40
CA SER A 175 -4.75 -8.86 12.30
C SER A 175 -3.72 -9.71 11.57
N ASP A 176 -2.46 -9.63 11.99
CA ASP A 176 -1.37 -10.40 11.39
C ASP A 176 -1.58 -11.91 11.56
N ALA A 177 -2.20 -12.35 12.65
CA ALA A 177 -2.49 -13.76 12.88
C ALA A 177 -3.44 -14.38 11.84
N ARG A 178 -4.27 -13.57 11.18
CA ARG A 178 -5.19 -14.00 10.12
C ARG A 178 -4.65 -13.75 8.71
N SER A 179 -3.57 -12.97 8.61
CA SER A 179 -2.96 -12.67 7.31
C SER A 179 -2.17 -13.87 6.80
N PRO A 180 -2.31 -14.24 5.51
CA PRO A 180 -1.46 -15.25 4.89
C PRO A 180 0.03 -14.95 4.97
N MET A 181 0.40 -13.68 5.22
CA MET A 181 1.81 -13.29 5.46
C MET A 181 2.40 -13.90 6.72
N SER A 182 1.58 -14.20 7.75
CA SER A 182 2.06 -14.77 9.01
C SER A 182 2.35 -16.27 8.92
N SER A 183 1.70 -16.94 7.97
CA SER A 183 1.85 -18.38 7.74
C SER A 183 3.08 -18.71 6.90
N GLY A 184 4.23 -18.08 7.15
CA GLY A 184 5.48 -18.30 6.44
C GLY A 184 5.78 -19.78 6.19
N LYS A 185 5.28 -20.33 5.07
CA LYS A 185 5.66 -21.58 4.44
C LYS A 185 6.33 -21.24 3.12
#